data_a27dbc513bc77d09a36c0352e0fe648c
#
_entry.id   a27dbc513bc77d09a36c0352e0fe648c
#
_cell.length_a   1.000
_cell.length_b   1.000
_cell.length_c   1.000
_cell.angle_alpha   90.00
_cell.angle_beta   90.00
_cell.angle_gamma   90.00
#
_symmetry.space_group_name_H-M   'P 1'
#
loop_
_entity.id
_entity.type
_entity.pdbx_description
1 polymer ?
#
loop_
_entity_poly.entity_id
_entity_poly.type
_entity_poly.pdbx_seq_one_letter_code
_entity_poly.pdbx_strand_id
1 'polypeptide(L)'
;MALANPFTDLSFRLQVRAVAFPNPNVILSASRDATVRLWKLVSSPPPTYDYTIAAHGQAFINSLAYLPPTAEFPEGLVLSGGQDTIIEARQPSKSATDNADAMLLGHGHNICALDVSPDGGWIVSGSWDSTARLWRVRKWETEVVLEGHGGSVWAVLAYDKNTIITGMLAASRVFCDKSA
;
A
#
# COMPACT_ATOMS: atom_id res chain seq x y z
N MET A 1 -38.61 -15.59 -5.44
CA MET A 1 -37.25 -15.70 -5.98
C MET A 1 -36.44 -14.68 -5.21
N ALA A 2 -35.69 -15.07 -4.18
CA ALA A 2 -34.86 -14.14 -3.41
C ALA A 2 -33.67 -13.74 -4.30
N LEU A 3 -33.53 -12.45 -4.55
CA LEU A 3 -32.34 -11.90 -5.21
C LEU A 3 -31.14 -12.26 -4.33
N ALA A 4 -30.26 -13.10 -4.83
CA ALA A 4 -28.98 -13.34 -4.16
C ALA A 4 -28.30 -11.99 -3.99
N ASN A 5 -27.97 -11.63 -2.74
CA ASN A 5 -27.26 -10.38 -2.45
C ASN A 5 -25.87 -10.53 -3.06
N PRO A 6 -25.47 -9.74 -4.08
CA PRO A 6 -24.20 -9.89 -4.76
C PRO A 6 -23.00 -9.58 -3.85
N PHE A 7 -23.24 -9.08 -2.64
CA PHE A 7 -22.22 -8.74 -1.64
C PHE A 7 -22.04 -9.81 -0.56
N THR A 8 -22.66 -10.99 -0.68
CA THR A 8 -22.62 -12.02 0.38
C THR A 8 -21.39 -12.94 0.32
N ASP A 9 -20.60 -12.91 -0.74
CA ASP A 9 -19.32 -13.63 -0.77
C ASP A 9 -18.15 -12.74 -0.32
N LEU A 10 -18.31 -12.17 0.88
CA LEU A 10 -17.22 -11.50 1.56
C LEU A 10 -16.35 -12.55 2.26
N SER A 11 -15.51 -13.21 1.50
CA SER A 11 -14.54 -14.18 2.00
C SER A 11 -13.42 -13.57 2.87
N PHE A 12 -13.52 -12.30 3.24
CA PHE A 12 -12.67 -11.70 4.26
C PHE A 12 -13.08 -12.23 5.63
N ARG A 13 -12.14 -12.88 6.30
CA ARG A 13 -12.33 -13.34 7.68
C ARG A 13 -12.16 -12.20 8.71
N LEU A 14 -11.49 -11.11 8.32
CA LEU A 14 -11.17 -9.95 9.17
C LEU A 14 -11.39 -8.64 8.41
N GLN A 15 -11.17 -7.52 9.10
CA GLN A 15 -11.43 -6.17 8.59
C GLN A 15 -10.55 -5.81 7.38
N VAL A 16 -11.17 -5.31 6.32
CA VAL A 16 -10.48 -4.56 5.26
C VAL A 16 -9.97 -3.24 5.84
N ARG A 17 -8.72 -2.91 5.61
CA ARG A 17 -8.01 -1.75 6.15
C ARG A 17 -7.68 -0.71 5.11
N ALA A 18 -7.41 -1.13 3.88
CA ALA A 18 -7.05 -0.25 2.80
C ALA A 18 -7.60 -0.76 1.47
N VAL A 19 -7.88 0.18 0.57
CA VAL A 19 -8.27 -0.08 -0.81
C VAL A 19 -7.47 0.82 -1.74
N ALA A 20 -7.20 0.33 -2.95
CA ALA A 20 -6.58 1.10 -4.01
C ALA A 20 -7.23 0.76 -5.36
N PHE A 21 -7.14 1.70 -6.30
CA PHE A 21 -7.73 1.57 -7.63
C PHE A 21 -6.65 1.73 -8.70
N PRO A 22 -6.01 0.63 -9.13
CA PRO A 22 -5.02 0.66 -10.20
C PRO A 22 -5.57 1.25 -11.50
N ASN A 23 -6.82 0.94 -11.80
CA ASN A 23 -7.56 1.43 -12.96
C ASN A 23 -9.08 1.33 -12.68
N PRO A 24 -9.95 1.88 -13.54
CA PRO A 24 -11.40 1.87 -13.33
C PRO A 24 -12.03 0.47 -13.23
N ASN A 25 -11.34 -0.57 -13.68
CA ASN A 25 -11.88 -1.94 -13.73
C ASN A 25 -11.28 -2.87 -12.66
N VAL A 26 -10.38 -2.36 -11.81
CA VAL A 26 -9.68 -3.17 -10.81
C VAL A 26 -9.70 -2.48 -9.45
N ILE A 27 -10.09 -3.21 -8.42
CA ILE A 27 -9.94 -2.82 -7.02
C ILE A 27 -8.91 -3.75 -6.37
N LEU A 28 -8.04 -3.16 -5.55
CA LEU A 28 -7.20 -3.88 -4.61
C LEU A 28 -7.72 -3.63 -3.20
N SER A 29 -7.70 -4.65 -2.37
CA SER A 29 -8.07 -4.53 -0.97
C SER A 29 -7.08 -5.26 -0.08
N ALA A 30 -6.68 -4.62 1.01
CA ALA A 30 -5.81 -5.21 2.03
C ALA A 30 -6.57 -5.41 3.34
N SER A 31 -6.28 -6.52 4.03
CA SER A 31 -7.04 -6.96 5.19
C SER A 31 -6.15 -7.42 6.34
N ARG A 32 -6.74 -7.43 7.55
CA ARG A 32 -6.14 -8.04 8.73
C ARG A 32 -6.08 -9.57 8.68
N ASP A 33 -6.63 -10.20 7.65
CA ASP A 33 -6.43 -11.62 7.38
C ASP A 33 -5.08 -11.93 6.70
N ALA A 34 -4.18 -10.96 6.65
CA ALA A 34 -2.85 -11.03 6.03
C ALA A 34 -2.90 -11.18 4.50
N THR A 35 -3.99 -10.81 3.85
CA THR A 35 -4.12 -10.92 2.40
C THR A 35 -4.32 -9.58 1.72
N VAL A 36 -3.79 -9.47 0.51
CA VAL A 36 -4.19 -8.48 -0.49
C VAL A 36 -4.95 -9.20 -1.59
N ARG A 37 -6.11 -8.69 -1.95
CA ARG A 37 -6.98 -9.29 -2.97
C ARG A 37 -7.20 -8.34 -4.12
N LEU A 38 -7.20 -8.91 -5.32
CA LEU A 38 -7.55 -8.22 -6.56
C LEU A 38 -8.99 -8.58 -6.97
N TRP A 39 -9.76 -7.57 -7.31
CA TRP A 39 -11.15 -7.67 -7.73
C TRP A 39 -11.30 -7.06 -9.11
N LYS A 40 -11.86 -7.79 -10.05
CA LYS A 40 -12.21 -7.28 -11.38
C LYS A 40 -13.63 -6.75 -11.39
N LEU A 41 -13.77 -5.49 -11.78
CA LEU A 41 -15.06 -4.82 -12.01
C LEU A 41 -15.46 -5.07 -13.46
N VAL A 42 -16.09 -6.19 -13.74
CA VAL A 42 -16.66 -6.44 -15.08
C VAL A 42 -18.04 -5.78 -15.20
N SER A 43 -18.39 -5.36 -16.41
CA SER A 43 -19.64 -4.63 -16.73
C SER A 43 -20.94 -5.41 -16.48
N SER A 44 -20.87 -6.65 -16.03
CA SER A 44 -22.01 -7.47 -15.62
C SER A 44 -21.77 -7.99 -14.21
N PRO A 45 -22.74 -7.82 -13.26
CA PRO A 45 -22.56 -8.11 -11.85
C PRO A 45 -22.36 -9.59 -11.55
N PRO A 46 -21.72 -9.93 -10.44
CA PRO A 46 -21.05 -9.07 -9.45
C PRO A 46 -19.54 -8.92 -9.72
N PRO A 47 -18.84 -7.98 -9.03
CA PRO A 47 -17.39 -7.94 -9.04
C PRO A 47 -16.83 -9.30 -8.67
N THR A 48 -16.00 -9.87 -9.53
CA THR A 48 -15.41 -11.18 -9.26
C THR A 48 -14.07 -11.01 -8.54
N TYR A 49 -13.93 -11.71 -7.42
CA TYR A 49 -12.65 -11.94 -6.80
C TYR A 49 -11.77 -12.74 -7.77
N ASP A 50 -10.59 -12.25 -8.06
CA ASP A 50 -9.69 -12.90 -9.01
C ASP A 50 -8.67 -13.77 -8.25
N TYR A 51 -7.84 -13.16 -7.41
CA TYR A 51 -6.84 -13.90 -6.64
C TYR A 51 -6.22 -13.08 -5.51
N THR A 52 -5.52 -13.77 -4.61
CA THR A 52 -4.70 -13.16 -3.56
C THR A 52 -3.31 -12.85 -4.13
N ILE A 53 -2.88 -11.59 -4.02
CA ILE A 53 -1.62 -11.11 -4.57
C ILE A 53 -0.47 -11.25 -3.56
N ALA A 54 -0.71 -10.84 -2.32
CA ALA A 54 0.31 -10.80 -1.29
C ALA A 54 -0.19 -11.37 0.01
N ALA A 55 0.71 -12.00 0.75
CA ALA A 55 0.46 -12.46 2.10
C ALA A 55 1.68 -12.15 2.96
N HIS A 56 1.46 -11.35 4.00
CA HIS A 56 2.47 -11.02 5.02
C HIS A 56 2.53 -12.12 6.11
N GLY A 57 2.63 -13.38 5.71
CA GLY A 57 2.54 -14.49 6.64
C GLY A 57 1.20 -14.49 7.40
N GLN A 58 1.24 -14.20 8.70
CA GLN A 58 0.04 -14.00 9.54
C GLN A 58 -0.08 -12.56 10.06
N ALA A 59 0.76 -11.64 9.57
CA ALA A 59 0.75 -10.26 10.00
C ALA A 59 -0.38 -9.47 9.36
N PHE A 60 -1.02 -8.60 10.14
CA PHE A 60 -2.08 -7.72 9.64
C PHE A 60 -1.54 -6.75 8.60
N ILE A 61 -2.21 -6.63 7.46
CA ILE A 61 -1.93 -5.60 6.47
C ILE A 61 -2.82 -4.39 6.78
N ASN A 62 -2.22 -3.21 6.93
CA ASN A 62 -2.93 -1.99 7.30
C ASN A 62 -2.95 -0.93 6.21
N SER A 63 -2.02 -1.00 5.28
CA SER A 63 -1.90 -0.01 4.21
C SER A 63 -1.61 -0.65 2.86
N LEU A 64 -2.05 0.04 1.82
CA LEU A 64 -1.96 -0.40 0.43
C LEU A 64 -1.75 0.84 -0.45
N ALA A 65 -0.84 0.73 -1.40
CA ALA A 65 -0.68 1.70 -2.48
C ALA A 65 -0.41 0.98 -3.81
N TYR A 66 -0.54 1.70 -4.91
CA TYR A 66 -0.25 1.15 -6.22
C TYR A 66 0.73 2.05 -6.96
N LEU A 67 1.86 1.48 -7.35
CA LEU A 67 2.81 2.10 -8.25
C LEU A 67 2.33 1.89 -9.69
N PRO A 68 2.07 2.95 -10.47
CA PRO A 68 1.66 2.81 -11.86
C PRO A 68 2.69 2.07 -12.72
N PRO A 69 2.28 1.55 -13.89
CA PRO A 69 3.18 0.87 -14.83
C PRO A 69 4.43 1.69 -15.17
N THR A 70 5.56 1.03 -15.17
CA THR A 70 6.86 1.57 -15.56
C THR A 70 7.51 0.68 -16.61
N ALA A 71 8.63 1.12 -17.20
CA ALA A 71 9.38 0.28 -18.15
C ALA A 71 9.91 -1.02 -17.51
N GLU A 72 10.21 -0.99 -16.22
CA GLU A 72 10.70 -2.15 -15.47
C GLU A 72 9.55 -3.05 -14.98
N PHE A 73 8.43 -2.44 -14.61
CA PHE A 73 7.21 -3.12 -14.11
C PHE A 73 6.00 -2.75 -14.98
N PRO A 74 5.81 -3.43 -16.12
CA PRO A 74 4.76 -3.06 -17.08
C PRO A 74 3.33 -3.15 -16.55
N GLU A 75 3.10 -3.96 -15.51
CA GLU A 75 1.80 -4.10 -14.85
C GLU A 75 1.64 -3.17 -13.64
N GLY A 76 2.68 -2.37 -13.31
CA GLY A 76 2.77 -1.65 -12.06
C GLY A 76 3.09 -2.58 -10.89
N LEU A 77 3.09 -2.02 -9.68
CA LEU A 77 3.33 -2.79 -8.44
C LEU A 77 2.27 -2.49 -7.39
N VAL A 78 1.82 -3.54 -6.75
CA VAL A 78 1.02 -3.46 -5.53
C VAL A 78 1.97 -3.38 -4.34
N LEU A 79 1.84 -2.32 -3.56
CA LEU A 79 2.62 -2.08 -2.35
C LEU A 79 1.72 -2.36 -1.15
N SER A 80 2.16 -3.22 -0.26
CA SER A 80 1.42 -3.55 0.97
C SER A 80 2.34 -3.46 2.17
N GLY A 81 1.80 -2.98 3.30
CA GLY A 81 2.55 -2.83 4.53
C GLY A 81 1.67 -3.00 5.76
N GLY A 82 2.26 -3.48 6.85
CA GLY A 82 1.49 -3.78 8.04
C GLY A 82 2.31 -4.07 9.30
N GLN A 83 1.85 -5.06 10.05
CA GLN A 83 2.35 -5.39 11.38
C GLN A 83 3.75 -5.99 11.38
N ASP A 84 4.16 -6.61 10.31
CA ASP A 84 5.49 -7.21 10.14
C ASP A 84 6.60 -6.18 9.86
N THR A 85 6.25 -4.90 9.80
CA THR A 85 7.19 -3.78 9.58
C THR A 85 7.81 -3.70 8.18
N ILE A 86 7.36 -4.55 7.27
CA ILE A 86 7.88 -4.70 5.91
C ILE A 86 6.91 -4.06 4.92
N ILE A 87 7.43 -3.41 3.89
CA ILE A 87 6.65 -3.09 2.69
C ILE A 87 7.02 -4.12 1.62
N GLU A 88 6.04 -4.91 1.18
CA GLU A 88 6.18 -5.79 0.04
C GLU A 88 5.70 -5.09 -1.22
N ALA A 89 6.48 -5.21 -2.30
CA ALA A 89 6.13 -4.78 -3.65
C ALA A 89 5.98 -6.00 -4.55
N ARG A 90 4.83 -6.14 -5.21
CA ARG A 90 4.54 -7.29 -6.09
C ARG A 90 3.82 -6.85 -7.36
N GLN A 91 4.16 -7.45 -8.49
CA GLN A 91 3.35 -7.32 -9.70
C GLN A 91 1.98 -7.98 -9.53
N PRO A 92 0.90 -7.38 -10.07
CA PRO A 92 -0.46 -7.93 -9.95
C PRO A 92 -0.62 -9.35 -10.46
N SER A 93 0.16 -9.79 -11.43
CA SER A 93 0.14 -11.16 -11.98
C SER A 93 0.76 -12.22 -11.07
N LYS A 94 1.54 -11.81 -10.06
CA LYS A 94 2.17 -12.74 -9.13
C LYS A 94 1.22 -13.20 -8.04
N SER A 95 1.23 -14.49 -7.77
CA SER A 95 0.48 -15.07 -6.65
C SER A 95 1.15 -14.81 -5.31
N ALA A 96 0.42 -15.06 -4.22
CA ALA A 96 0.97 -14.94 -2.86
C ALA A 96 2.12 -15.91 -2.57
N THR A 97 2.25 -17.00 -3.34
CA THR A 97 3.32 -17.98 -3.20
C THR A 97 4.60 -17.61 -3.94
N ASP A 98 4.52 -16.63 -4.86
CA ASP A 98 5.70 -16.14 -5.56
C ASP A 98 6.51 -15.19 -4.66
N ASN A 99 7.80 -15.04 -4.96
CA ASN A 99 8.61 -14.05 -4.27
C ASN A 99 8.16 -12.63 -4.60
N ALA A 100 8.22 -11.74 -3.60
CA ALA A 100 8.05 -10.31 -3.83
C ALA A 100 9.08 -9.80 -4.87
N ASP A 101 8.69 -8.80 -5.67
CA ASP A 101 9.60 -8.12 -6.58
C ASP A 101 10.60 -7.27 -5.81
N ALA A 102 10.15 -6.67 -4.70
CA ALA A 102 11.01 -5.98 -3.74
C ALA A 102 10.42 -6.04 -2.33
N MET A 103 11.31 -5.91 -1.34
CA MET A 103 10.97 -5.78 0.09
C MET A 103 11.73 -4.58 0.65
N LEU A 104 10.99 -3.63 1.25
CA LEU A 104 11.58 -2.44 1.85
C LEU A 104 11.60 -2.62 3.37
N LEU A 105 12.81 -2.67 3.90
CA LEU A 105 13.08 -2.95 5.30
C LEU A 105 13.60 -1.70 6.00
N GLY A 106 13.16 -1.45 7.24
CA GLY A 106 13.70 -0.35 8.03
C GLY A 106 12.78 0.21 9.09
N HIS A 107 11.44 0.16 8.92
CA HIS A 107 10.53 0.55 10.00
C HIS A 107 10.68 -0.38 11.21
N GLY A 108 10.61 0.24 12.39
CA GLY A 108 10.71 -0.47 13.67
C GLY A 108 9.36 -0.94 14.23
N HIS A 109 8.26 -0.53 13.61
CA HIS A 109 6.91 -0.86 14.06
C HIS A 109 5.94 -0.89 12.86
N ASN A 110 4.69 -1.18 13.17
CA ASN A 110 3.56 -1.33 12.25
C ASN A 110 3.49 -0.19 11.21
N ILE A 111 3.39 -0.54 9.94
CA ILE A 111 3.19 0.40 8.83
C ILE A 111 1.70 0.69 8.72
N CYS A 112 1.32 1.97 8.82
CA CYS A 112 -0.07 2.41 8.87
C CYS A 112 -0.54 3.07 7.59
N ALA A 113 0.38 3.67 6.85
CA ALA A 113 0.07 4.43 5.65
C ALA A 113 1.15 4.24 4.59
N LEU A 114 0.73 4.17 3.34
CA LEU A 114 1.57 4.11 2.15
C LEU A 114 0.99 5.04 1.08
N ASP A 115 1.87 5.70 0.36
CA ASP A 115 1.52 6.44 -0.84
C ASP A 115 2.67 6.42 -1.85
N VAL A 116 2.37 6.72 -3.11
CA VAL A 116 3.33 6.75 -4.21
C VAL A 116 3.30 8.12 -4.86
N SER A 117 4.47 8.70 -5.13
CA SER A 117 4.55 9.98 -5.82
C SER A 117 3.93 9.92 -7.21
N PRO A 118 3.33 11.01 -7.70
CA PRO A 118 2.67 11.05 -9.01
C PRO A 118 3.57 10.66 -10.19
N ASP A 119 4.89 10.87 -10.06
CA ASP A 119 5.89 10.47 -11.06
C ASP A 119 6.37 9.02 -10.91
N GLY A 120 5.89 8.29 -9.89
CA GLY A 120 6.29 6.92 -9.61
C GLY A 120 7.72 6.75 -9.14
N GLY A 121 8.44 7.84 -8.83
CA GLY A 121 9.84 7.79 -8.41
C GLY A 121 10.06 7.43 -6.95
N TRP A 122 9.03 7.65 -6.11
CA TRP A 122 9.11 7.56 -4.67
C TRP A 122 7.92 6.82 -4.05
N ILE A 123 8.20 6.14 -2.96
CA ILE A 123 7.19 5.61 -2.04
C ILE A 123 7.35 6.34 -0.72
N VAL A 124 6.25 6.69 -0.09
CA VAL A 124 6.21 7.27 1.25
C VAL A 124 5.47 6.31 2.17
N SER A 125 6.03 6.07 3.35
CA SER A 125 5.40 5.24 4.38
C SER A 125 5.33 5.97 5.71
N GLY A 126 4.26 5.73 6.46
CA GLY A 126 4.09 6.18 7.84
C GLY A 126 3.95 4.99 8.79
N SER A 127 4.56 5.10 9.98
CA SER A 127 4.61 4.00 10.95
C SER A 127 4.32 4.41 12.39
N TRP A 128 4.00 3.40 13.20
CA TRP A 128 3.91 3.53 14.66
C TRP A 128 5.27 3.75 15.32
N ASP A 129 6.37 3.60 14.60
CA ASP A 129 7.71 3.96 15.09
C ASP A 129 7.93 5.47 15.17
N SER A 130 6.89 6.29 14.92
CA SER A 130 6.89 7.74 14.92
C SER A 130 7.68 8.37 13.77
N THR A 131 8.04 7.60 12.75
CA THR A 131 8.71 8.09 11.56
C THR A 131 7.84 7.95 10.31
N ALA A 132 8.07 8.81 9.34
CA ALA A 132 7.75 8.53 7.96
C ALA A 132 9.05 8.28 7.19
N ARG A 133 9.00 7.46 6.15
CA ARG A 133 10.17 7.15 5.33
C ARG A 133 9.88 7.39 3.87
N LEU A 134 10.91 7.90 3.19
CA LEU A 134 10.94 8.09 1.76
C LEU A 134 11.84 7.01 1.15
N TRP A 135 11.31 6.28 0.17
CA TRP A 135 11.99 5.17 -0.48
C TRP A 135 12.11 5.44 -1.97
N ARG A 136 13.30 5.23 -2.51
CA ARG A 136 13.52 5.37 -3.96
C ARG A 136 13.13 4.08 -4.68
N VAL A 137 12.16 4.15 -5.58
CA VAL A 137 11.63 3.00 -6.30
C VAL A 137 12.70 2.21 -7.05
N ARG A 138 13.66 2.87 -7.70
CA ARG A 138 14.72 2.18 -8.46
C ARG A 138 15.77 1.49 -7.61
N LYS A 139 15.92 1.90 -6.34
CA LYS A 139 16.94 1.36 -5.43
C LYS A 139 16.35 0.45 -4.37
N TRP A 140 15.05 0.60 -4.09
CA TRP A 140 14.33 -0.09 -3.01
C TRP A 140 14.94 0.16 -1.63
N GLU A 141 15.56 1.32 -1.45
CA GLU A 141 16.25 1.72 -0.24
C GLU A 141 15.60 2.97 0.37
N THR A 142 15.71 3.09 1.69
CA THR A 142 15.33 4.33 2.38
C THR A 142 16.31 5.43 1.96
N GLU A 143 15.79 6.51 1.39
CA GLU A 143 16.57 7.69 1.07
C GLU A 143 16.51 8.72 2.20
N VAL A 144 15.34 8.89 2.82
CA VAL A 144 15.14 9.84 3.91
C VAL A 144 14.27 9.20 5.01
N VAL A 145 14.67 9.43 6.25
CA VAL A 145 13.83 9.17 7.43
C VAL A 145 13.34 10.53 7.95
N LEU A 146 12.02 10.70 7.95
CA LEU A 146 11.36 11.92 8.42
C LEU A 146 11.01 11.72 9.90
N GLU A 147 11.81 12.31 10.75
CA GLU A 147 11.67 12.25 12.20
C GLU A 147 10.95 13.48 12.78
N GLY A 148 10.66 13.45 14.07
CA GLY A 148 10.13 14.58 14.82
C GLY A 148 8.62 14.56 14.99
N HIS A 149 7.91 13.50 14.59
CA HIS A 149 6.57 13.24 15.08
C HIS A 149 6.63 12.78 16.54
N GLY A 150 5.75 13.33 17.38
CA GLY A 150 5.64 12.93 18.79
C GLY A 150 4.86 11.65 19.02
N GLY A 151 4.49 10.92 17.97
CA GLY A 151 3.71 9.68 18.01
C GLY A 151 3.51 9.10 16.63
N SER A 152 2.75 8.00 16.56
CA SER A 152 2.53 7.23 15.33
C SER A 152 2.09 8.09 14.15
N VAL A 153 2.68 7.85 12.98
CA VAL A 153 2.33 8.50 11.72
C VAL A 153 1.22 7.69 11.03
N TRP A 154 0.02 8.23 11.04
CA TRP A 154 -1.20 7.55 10.56
C TRP A 154 -1.57 7.85 9.12
N ALA A 155 -1.05 8.94 8.57
CA ALA A 155 -1.34 9.35 7.21
C ALA A 155 -0.09 9.89 6.53
N VAL A 156 0.06 9.57 5.26
CA VAL A 156 1.08 10.14 4.40
C VAL A 156 0.46 10.47 3.04
N LEU A 157 0.98 11.49 2.40
CA LEU A 157 0.62 11.89 1.04
C LEU A 157 1.87 12.36 0.30
N ALA A 158 2.17 11.72 -0.79
CA ALA A 158 3.16 12.17 -1.76
C ALA A 158 2.48 13.14 -2.74
N TYR A 159 2.42 14.43 -2.36
CA TYR A 159 1.66 15.44 -3.10
C TYR A 159 2.25 15.72 -4.48
N ASP A 160 3.56 15.93 -4.54
CA ASP A 160 4.32 16.08 -5.77
C ASP A 160 5.75 15.53 -5.59
N LYS A 161 6.61 15.70 -6.59
CA LYS A 161 7.99 15.22 -6.55
C LYS A 161 8.84 15.80 -5.41
N ASN A 162 8.43 16.91 -4.79
CA ASN A 162 9.20 17.65 -3.80
C ASN A 162 8.44 17.86 -2.48
N THR A 163 7.15 17.50 -2.42
CA THR A 163 6.29 17.80 -1.27
C THR A 163 5.67 16.53 -0.72
N ILE A 164 5.93 16.25 0.54
CA ILE A 164 5.36 15.14 1.30
C ILE A 164 4.59 15.73 2.49
N ILE A 165 3.40 15.24 2.72
CA ILE A 165 2.58 15.59 3.88
C ILE A 165 2.46 14.35 4.75
N THR A 166 2.75 14.49 6.04
CA THR A 166 2.63 13.41 7.01
C THR A 166 1.75 13.85 8.18
N GLY A 167 0.93 12.95 8.70
CA GLY A 167 -0.04 13.24 9.75
C GLY A 167 0.03 12.25 10.91
N MET A 168 -0.06 12.79 12.13
CA MET A 168 -0.32 12.05 13.37
C MET A 168 -1.66 12.50 13.97
N LEU A 169 -2.18 11.82 14.99
CA LEU A 169 -3.49 12.14 15.59
C LEU A 169 -3.62 13.58 16.10
N ALA A 170 -2.52 14.22 16.51
CA ALA A 170 -2.55 15.56 17.11
C ALA A 170 -1.91 16.64 16.23
N ALA A 171 -1.21 16.31 15.16
CA ALA A 171 -0.52 17.29 14.32
C ALA A 171 -0.22 16.73 12.92
N SER A 172 -0.16 17.63 11.95
CA SER A 172 0.33 17.34 10.60
C SER A 172 1.62 18.08 10.34
N ARG A 173 2.50 17.47 9.54
CA ARG A 173 3.75 18.10 9.09
C ARG A 173 3.82 18.06 7.57
N VAL A 174 4.35 19.12 6.99
CA VAL A 174 4.65 19.21 5.57
C VAL A 174 6.16 19.26 5.42
N PHE A 175 6.68 18.34 4.65
CA PHE A 175 8.09 18.32 4.27
C PHE A 175 8.19 18.73 2.81
N CYS A 176 8.93 19.79 2.55
CA CYS A 176 9.28 20.20 1.20
C CYS A 176 10.78 19.92 1.02
N ASP A 177 11.14 19.13 0.05
CA ASP A 177 12.55 19.05 -0.36
C ASP A 177 12.88 20.31 -1.14
N LYS A 178 13.85 21.09 -0.65
CA LYS A 178 14.35 22.30 -1.30
C LYS A 178 15.65 22.03 -2.06
N SER A 179 15.99 20.81 -2.31
CA SER A 179 17.16 20.47 -3.16
C SER A 179 16.76 20.61 -4.62
N ALA A 180 16.87 21.81 -5.13
CA ALA A 180 16.97 22.12 -6.57
C ALA A 180 18.43 22.30 -6.94
#